data_e22f2fa5adc934014de50618ce21adc9
#
_entry.id   e22f2fa5adc934014de50618ce21adc9
#
_cell.length_a   1.000
_cell.length_b   1.000
_cell.length_c   1.000
_cell.angle_alpha   90.00
_cell.angle_beta   90.00
_cell.angle_gamma   90.00
#
_symmetry.space_group_name_H-M   'P 1'
#
loop_
_entity.id
_entity.type
_entity.pdbx_description
1 polymer ?
#
loop_
_entity_poly.entity_id
_entity_poly.type
_entity_poly.pdbx_seq_one_letter_code
_entity_poly.pdbx_strand_id
1 'polypeptide(L)'
;MNPFIRFIIFLAIDIYIFMNFGKLYGFIGLGIILYRFLNTFGITRSPTIYKATFKECTAYLKDYQGSYRNPNSYKEALDLLKTLNLEKFGVIGIFYDKPGEVPEDKLRCSIGVYKLNKGFADPPSKELEKYCKDNNYYMTELPTASSIYSDWDFSNSFTMMMGIMKFYKKLDNNLSDPMFRQTYRLSKEFKPKISIEIFKSESKMEFYVPYVDVDKFFVYKKEDKPKSQ
;
A
#
# COMPACT_ATOMS: atom_id res chain seq x y z
N MET A 1 2.51 7.68 23.31
CA MET A 1 3.88 8.19 23.58
C MET A 1 4.73 7.97 22.35
N ASN A 2 5.38 9.01 21.84
CA ASN A 2 6.22 8.97 20.65
C ASN A 2 7.28 7.86 20.75
N PRO A 3 7.50 7.01 19.71
CA PRO A 3 8.49 5.92 19.71
C PRO A 3 9.91 6.40 20.03
N PHE A 4 10.26 7.62 19.61
CA PHE A 4 11.55 8.21 19.89
C PHE A 4 11.75 8.53 21.38
N ILE A 5 10.72 9.03 22.06
CA ILE A 5 10.76 9.29 23.51
C ILE A 5 10.91 7.97 24.27
N ARG A 6 10.20 6.92 23.85
CA ARG A 6 10.35 5.57 24.43
C ARG A 6 11.77 5.06 24.30
N PHE A 7 12.37 5.22 23.12
CA PHE A 7 13.75 4.81 22.88
C PHE A 7 14.74 5.52 23.82
N ILE A 8 14.61 6.85 24.00
CA ILE A 8 15.47 7.61 24.90
C ILE A 8 15.33 7.14 26.36
N ILE A 9 14.10 6.91 26.81
CA ILE A 9 13.85 6.43 28.18
C ILE A 9 14.50 5.06 28.39
N PHE A 10 14.31 4.11 27.48
CA PHE A 10 14.92 2.78 27.58
C PHE A 10 16.44 2.84 27.50
N LEU A 11 17.01 3.71 26.67
CA LEU A 11 18.44 3.92 26.59
C LEU A 11 19.02 4.46 27.92
N ALA A 12 18.34 5.40 28.56
CA ALA A 12 18.75 5.92 29.87
C ALA A 12 18.71 4.85 30.96
N ILE A 13 17.68 3.99 30.97
CA ILE A 13 17.59 2.84 31.87
C ILE A 13 18.74 1.87 31.61
N ASP A 14 19.05 1.59 30.35
CA ASP A 14 20.12 0.67 29.98
C ASP A 14 21.50 1.18 30.39
N ILE A 15 21.76 2.48 30.21
CA ILE A 15 22.99 3.14 30.71
C ILE A 15 23.10 2.97 32.25
N TYR A 16 22.01 3.14 32.99
CA TYR A 16 21.97 2.91 34.42
C TYR A 16 22.32 1.45 34.79
N ILE A 17 21.76 0.49 34.06
CA ILE A 17 22.05 -0.94 34.23
C ILE A 17 23.53 -1.23 33.94
N PHE A 18 24.07 -0.67 32.84
CA PHE A 18 25.46 -0.82 32.45
C PHE A 18 26.42 -0.35 33.56
N MET A 19 26.10 0.79 34.18
CA MET A 19 26.93 1.39 35.24
C MET A 19 26.88 0.61 36.57
N ASN A 20 25.71 0.05 36.91
CA ASN A 20 25.47 -0.57 38.22
C ASN A 20 25.54 -2.09 38.28
N PHE A 21 25.23 -2.79 37.19
CA PHE A 21 25.10 -4.25 37.14
C PHE A 21 26.13 -4.93 36.24
N GLY A 22 26.98 -4.19 35.59
CA GLY A 22 28.09 -4.69 34.79
C GLY A 22 27.82 -4.68 33.27
N LYS A 23 28.95 -4.66 32.53
CA LYS A 23 28.96 -4.45 31.07
C LYS A 23 28.12 -5.45 30.27
N LEU A 24 28.11 -6.73 30.69
CA LEU A 24 27.37 -7.77 29.97
C LEU A 24 25.87 -7.50 29.93
N TYR A 25 25.28 -7.11 31.06
CA TYR A 25 23.84 -6.81 31.13
C TYR A 25 23.47 -5.55 30.34
N GLY A 26 24.32 -4.53 30.35
CA GLY A 26 24.14 -3.33 29.53
C GLY A 26 24.19 -3.66 28.03
N PHE A 27 25.12 -4.48 27.55
CA PHE A 27 25.15 -4.87 26.13
C PHE A 27 23.93 -5.68 25.70
N ILE A 28 23.42 -6.57 26.56
CA ILE A 28 22.19 -7.33 26.27
C ILE A 28 20.99 -6.36 26.21
N GLY A 29 20.87 -5.44 27.16
CA GLY A 29 19.82 -4.44 27.20
C GLY A 29 19.84 -3.54 25.97
N LEU A 30 21.00 -3.02 25.59
CA LEU A 30 21.18 -2.21 24.39
C LEU A 30 20.76 -2.96 23.13
N GLY A 31 21.12 -4.25 23.01
CA GLY A 31 20.71 -5.11 21.91
C GLY A 31 19.19 -5.24 21.79
N ILE A 32 18.51 -5.44 22.92
CA ILE A 32 17.05 -5.54 22.98
C ILE A 32 16.39 -4.20 22.59
N ILE A 33 16.89 -3.08 23.11
CA ILE A 33 16.38 -1.75 22.83
C ILE A 33 16.52 -1.43 21.33
N LEU A 34 17.71 -1.68 20.79
CA LEU A 34 18.00 -1.47 19.38
C LEU A 34 17.09 -2.35 18.48
N TYR A 35 16.96 -3.64 18.81
CA TYR A 35 16.06 -4.54 18.07
C TYR A 35 14.61 -4.03 18.09
N ARG A 36 14.09 -3.63 19.25
CA ARG A 36 12.73 -3.08 19.35
C ARG A 36 12.57 -1.79 18.59
N PHE A 37 13.57 -0.92 18.64
CA PHE A 37 13.57 0.31 17.87
C PHE A 37 13.52 0.03 16.37
N LEU A 38 14.41 -0.81 15.85
CA LEU A 38 14.43 -1.22 14.44
C LEU A 38 13.12 -1.89 14.00
N ASN A 39 12.54 -2.72 14.89
CA ASN A 39 11.26 -3.38 14.62
C ASN A 39 10.09 -2.39 14.56
N THR A 40 10.08 -1.37 15.41
CA THR A 40 9.07 -0.29 15.39
C THR A 40 9.08 0.49 14.06
N PHE A 41 10.26 0.66 13.48
CA PHE A 41 10.42 1.27 12.15
C PHE A 41 10.24 0.28 10.99
N GLY A 42 9.90 -0.96 11.27
CA GLY A 42 9.69 -1.99 10.25
C GLY A 42 10.98 -2.51 9.60
N ILE A 43 12.17 -2.13 10.10
CA ILE A 43 13.47 -2.50 9.50
C ILE A 43 13.71 -4.02 9.62
N THR A 44 13.36 -4.62 10.75
CA THR A 44 13.51 -6.07 11.00
C THR A 44 12.30 -6.89 10.54
N ARG A 45 11.17 -6.25 10.24
CA ARG A 45 9.95 -6.93 9.80
C ARG A 45 10.05 -7.34 8.33
N SER A 46 9.47 -8.48 8.00
CA SER A 46 9.33 -8.94 6.63
C SER A 46 7.85 -9.19 6.31
N PRO A 47 7.32 -8.72 5.18
CA PRO A 47 5.95 -9.00 4.81
C PRO A 47 5.76 -10.49 4.54
N THR A 48 4.61 -11.03 4.92
CA THR A 48 4.21 -12.40 4.56
C THR A 48 3.40 -12.33 3.29
N ILE A 49 3.77 -13.16 2.29
CA ILE A 49 3.05 -13.22 1.01
C ILE A 49 2.24 -14.51 1.00
N TYR A 50 0.95 -14.39 0.70
CA TYR A 50 0.03 -15.52 0.60
C TYR A 50 -1.04 -15.29 -0.47
N LYS A 51 -1.81 -16.33 -0.78
CA LYS A 51 -2.91 -16.28 -1.75
C LYS A 51 -4.14 -15.72 -1.07
N ALA A 52 -4.75 -14.71 -1.66
CA ALA A 52 -6.03 -14.18 -1.22
C ALA A 52 -6.92 -13.81 -2.42
N THR A 53 -8.18 -13.55 -2.13
CA THR A 53 -9.13 -13.06 -3.12
C THR A 53 -9.33 -11.56 -2.90
N PHE A 54 -9.01 -10.75 -3.91
CA PHE A 54 -9.48 -9.38 -3.98
C PHE A 54 -11.00 -9.41 -4.12
N LYS A 55 -11.71 -8.71 -3.26
CA LYS A 55 -13.18 -8.66 -3.30
C LYS A 55 -13.66 -7.56 -4.21
N GLU A 56 -14.73 -7.82 -4.94
CA GLU A 56 -15.36 -6.81 -5.76
C GLU A 56 -15.72 -5.55 -4.96
N CYS A 57 -15.52 -4.42 -5.58
CA CYS A 57 -15.79 -3.13 -4.95
C CYS A 57 -16.15 -2.07 -5.99
N THR A 58 -16.93 -1.09 -5.56
CA THR A 58 -17.12 0.15 -6.32
C THR A 58 -16.05 1.14 -5.93
N ALA A 59 -15.31 1.67 -6.90
CA ALA A 59 -14.24 2.63 -6.70
C ALA A 59 -14.53 3.94 -7.43
N TYR A 60 -14.14 5.05 -6.82
CA TYR A 60 -14.15 6.40 -7.38
C TYR A 60 -12.71 6.83 -7.52
N LEU A 61 -12.22 6.84 -8.75
CA LEU A 61 -10.80 6.95 -9.06
C LEU A 61 -10.50 8.22 -9.85
N LYS A 62 -9.31 8.73 -9.68
CA LYS A 62 -8.72 9.81 -10.48
C LYS A 62 -7.36 9.34 -10.98
N ASP A 63 -7.09 9.60 -12.26
CA ASP A 63 -5.88 9.16 -12.92
C ASP A 63 -4.74 10.15 -12.70
N TYR A 64 -3.57 9.60 -12.39
CA TYR A 64 -2.33 10.34 -12.24
C TYR A 64 -1.24 9.76 -13.13
N GLN A 65 -0.40 10.63 -13.64
CA GLN A 65 0.79 10.27 -14.38
C GLN A 65 1.98 11.02 -13.79
N GLY A 66 3.06 10.30 -13.56
CA GLY A 66 4.29 10.80 -12.97
C GLY A 66 4.76 9.97 -11.77
N SER A 67 5.67 10.52 -11.00
CA SER A 67 6.28 9.81 -9.87
C SER A 67 5.26 9.31 -8.85
N TYR A 68 5.33 8.02 -8.52
CA TYR A 68 4.52 7.42 -7.44
C TYR A 68 4.87 7.96 -6.04
N ARG A 69 5.96 8.71 -5.93
CA ARG A 69 6.36 9.38 -4.69
C ARG A 69 5.59 10.69 -4.43
N ASN A 70 4.75 11.11 -5.38
CA ASN A 70 3.95 12.30 -5.20
C ASN A 70 2.86 12.07 -4.13
N PRO A 71 2.94 12.73 -2.96
CA PRO A 71 1.99 12.50 -1.87
C PRO A 71 0.61 13.10 -2.13
N ASN A 72 0.47 13.98 -3.13
CA ASN A 72 -0.76 14.74 -3.36
C ASN A 72 -1.93 13.83 -3.78
N SER A 73 -1.66 12.77 -4.55
CA SER A 73 -2.70 11.86 -5.02
C SER A 73 -3.42 11.12 -3.87
N TYR A 74 -2.66 10.61 -2.91
CA TYR A 74 -3.23 10.00 -1.70
C TYR A 74 -3.87 11.03 -0.77
N LYS A 75 -3.29 12.22 -0.68
CA LYS A 75 -3.85 13.31 0.12
C LYS A 75 -5.22 13.72 -0.41
N GLU A 76 -5.38 13.89 -1.72
CA GLU A 76 -6.67 14.21 -2.34
C GLU A 76 -7.73 13.15 -2.02
N ALA A 77 -7.40 11.85 -2.05
CA ALA A 77 -8.32 10.77 -1.69
C ALA A 77 -8.69 10.79 -0.19
N LEU A 78 -7.74 11.07 0.69
CA LEU A 78 -8.00 11.22 2.12
C LEU A 78 -8.84 12.45 2.42
N ASP A 79 -8.63 13.56 1.73
CA ASP A 79 -9.41 14.78 1.87
C ASP A 79 -10.85 14.55 1.40
N LEU A 80 -11.06 13.78 0.33
CA LEU A 80 -12.40 13.35 -0.11
C LEU A 80 -13.12 12.56 0.99
N LEU A 81 -12.46 11.57 1.60
CA LEU A 81 -13.07 10.79 2.71
C LEU A 81 -13.50 11.68 3.87
N LYS A 82 -12.65 12.64 4.25
CA LYS A 82 -12.91 13.54 5.37
C LYS A 82 -14.01 14.57 5.06
N THR A 83 -13.96 15.18 3.87
CA THR A 83 -14.89 16.23 3.46
C THR A 83 -16.32 15.72 3.39
N LEU A 84 -16.52 14.50 2.92
CA LEU A 84 -17.84 13.88 2.77
C LEU A 84 -18.19 12.90 3.89
N ASN A 85 -17.34 12.78 4.92
CA ASN A 85 -17.52 11.88 6.07
C ASN A 85 -17.86 10.44 5.65
N LEU A 86 -17.05 9.88 4.73
CA LEU A 86 -17.29 8.57 4.13
C LEU A 86 -16.75 7.43 5.01
N GLU A 87 -17.36 7.18 6.15
CA GLU A 87 -16.89 6.20 7.16
C GLU A 87 -16.78 4.75 6.64
N LYS A 88 -17.58 4.39 5.63
CA LYS A 88 -17.61 3.02 5.05
C LYS A 88 -16.67 2.85 3.85
N PHE A 89 -15.93 3.89 3.51
CA PHE A 89 -15.01 3.88 2.40
C PHE A 89 -13.57 3.75 2.89
N GLY A 90 -12.71 3.17 2.04
CA GLY A 90 -11.27 3.16 2.22
C GLY A 90 -10.58 3.86 1.06
N VAL A 91 -9.27 4.04 1.15
CA VAL A 91 -8.46 4.56 0.04
C VAL A 91 -7.89 3.39 -0.75
N ILE A 92 -7.89 3.52 -2.07
CA ILE A 92 -7.35 2.54 -3.02
C ILE A 92 -6.44 3.23 -4.02
N GLY A 93 -5.31 2.59 -4.33
CA GLY A 93 -4.42 2.94 -5.45
C GLY A 93 -4.24 1.75 -6.38
N ILE A 94 -4.35 1.95 -7.68
CA ILE A 94 -4.08 0.97 -8.72
C ILE A 94 -2.89 1.47 -9.52
N PHE A 95 -1.82 0.68 -9.58
CA PHE A 95 -0.56 1.02 -10.24
C PHE A 95 -0.39 0.13 -11.47
N TYR A 96 -0.17 0.75 -12.63
CA TYR A 96 -0.14 0.05 -13.92
C TYR A 96 1.27 -0.18 -14.46
N ASP A 97 2.25 0.51 -13.90
CA ASP A 97 3.61 0.45 -14.40
C ASP A 97 4.59 0.11 -13.26
N LYS A 98 5.63 -0.65 -13.58
CA LYS A 98 6.69 -0.97 -12.62
C LYS A 98 7.75 0.13 -12.64
N PRO A 99 8.05 0.76 -11.50
CA PRO A 99 9.16 1.71 -11.40
C PRO A 99 10.48 1.06 -11.83
N GLY A 100 11.24 1.78 -12.68
CA GLY A 100 12.48 1.29 -13.27
C GLY A 100 12.32 0.60 -14.64
N GLU A 101 11.12 0.13 -14.99
CA GLU A 101 10.80 -0.36 -16.35
C GLU A 101 10.22 0.74 -17.23
N VAL A 102 9.60 1.76 -16.62
CA VAL A 102 9.01 2.93 -17.28
C VAL A 102 9.64 4.19 -16.69
N PRO A 103 9.92 5.23 -17.51
CA PRO A 103 10.38 6.53 -17.02
C PRO A 103 9.44 7.10 -15.94
N GLU A 104 9.99 7.74 -14.91
CA GLU A 104 9.25 8.17 -13.73
C GLU A 104 8.11 9.16 -14.07
N ASP A 105 8.31 10.02 -15.06
CA ASP A 105 7.33 10.97 -15.58
C ASP A 105 6.17 10.34 -16.37
N LYS A 106 6.30 9.05 -16.72
CA LYS A 106 5.32 8.27 -17.49
C LYS A 106 4.61 7.20 -16.66
N LEU A 107 5.00 7.01 -15.40
CA LEU A 107 4.32 6.06 -14.52
C LEU A 107 2.85 6.43 -14.35
N ARG A 108 1.96 5.44 -14.47
CA ARG A 108 0.51 5.62 -14.42
C ARG A 108 -0.08 4.95 -13.21
N CYS A 109 -0.96 5.65 -12.51
CA CYS A 109 -1.79 5.09 -11.46
C CYS A 109 -3.17 5.75 -11.42
N SER A 110 -4.12 5.05 -10.84
CA SER A 110 -5.45 5.59 -10.51
C SER A 110 -5.62 5.49 -9.00
N ILE A 111 -5.88 6.60 -8.34
CA ILE A 111 -6.00 6.66 -6.87
C ILE A 111 -7.32 7.31 -6.51
N GLY A 112 -7.93 6.81 -5.43
CA GLY A 112 -9.20 7.35 -4.98
C GLY A 112 -9.76 6.59 -3.79
N VAL A 113 -11.08 6.53 -3.71
CA VAL A 113 -11.79 5.87 -2.62
C VAL A 113 -12.59 4.68 -3.12
N TYR A 114 -12.79 3.67 -2.28
CA TYR A 114 -13.55 2.48 -2.61
C TYR A 114 -14.50 2.07 -1.49
N LYS A 115 -15.58 1.40 -1.87
CA LYS A 115 -16.55 0.77 -0.98
C LYS A 115 -16.68 -0.70 -1.37
N LEU A 116 -16.56 -1.62 -0.39
CA LEU A 116 -16.82 -3.04 -0.65
C LEU A 116 -18.29 -3.25 -0.96
N ASN A 117 -18.57 -3.97 -2.04
CA ASN A 117 -19.92 -4.39 -2.39
C ASN A 117 -20.36 -5.51 -1.42
N LYS A 118 -21.13 -5.14 -0.40
CA LYS A 118 -21.74 -6.09 0.53
C LYS A 118 -23.22 -6.26 0.17
N GLY A 119 -23.51 -7.06 -0.86
CA GLY A 119 -24.88 -7.27 -1.29
C GLY A 119 -25.40 -6.14 -2.19
N PHE A 120 -26.43 -5.42 -1.80
CA PHE A 120 -26.95 -4.31 -2.58
C PHE A 120 -26.02 -3.10 -2.46
N ALA A 121 -25.54 -2.59 -3.59
CA ALA A 121 -24.82 -1.33 -3.62
C ALA A 121 -25.81 -0.20 -3.30
N ASP A 122 -25.66 0.43 -2.12
CA ASP A 122 -26.36 1.69 -1.89
C ASP A 122 -25.91 2.67 -2.99
N PRO A 123 -26.84 3.35 -3.68
CA PRO A 123 -26.47 4.34 -4.67
C PRO A 123 -25.54 5.40 -4.04
N PRO A 124 -24.61 5.96 -4.81
CA PRO A 124 -23.75 7.03 -4.31
C PRO A 124 -24.62 8.20 -3.85
N SER A 125 -24.19 8.89 -2.77
CA SER A 125 -24.88 10.10 -2.38
C SER A 125 -24.73 11.16 -3.48
N LYS A 126 -25.76 12.02 -3.65
CA LYS A 126 -25.70 13.12 -4.63
C LYS A 126 -24.49 14.05 -4.40
N GLU A 127 -24.06 14.16 -3.16
CA GLU A 127 -22.88 14.94 -2.76
C GLU A 127 -21.59 14.30 -3.27
N LEU A 128 -21.47 12.96 -3.16
CA LEU A 128 -20.32 12.21 -3.68
C LEU A 128 -20.27 12.29 -5.21
N GLU A 129 -21.41 12.12 -5.90
CA GLU A 129 -21.49 12.25 -7.34
C GLU A 129 -21.04 13.64 -7.83
N LYS A 130 -21.57 14.70 -7.16
CA LYS A 130 -21.20 16.07 -7.45
C LYS A 130 -19.70 16.30 -7.24
N TYR A 131 -19.16 15.90 -6.08
CA TYR A 131 -17.75 16.05 -5.78
C TYR A 131 -16.87 15.34 -6.81
N CYS A 132 -17.22 14.11 -7.18
CA CYS A 132 -16.50 13.32 -8.18
C CYS A 132 -16.47 14.04 -9.54
N LYS A 133 -17.61 14.59 -9.98
CA LYS A 133 -17.70 15.33 -11.22
C LYS A 133 -16.84 16.60 -11.20
N ASP A 134 -16.91 17.37 -10.12
CA ASP A 134 -16.20 18.63 -9.96
C ASP A 134 -14.68 18.45 -9.86
N ASN A 135 -14.21 17.28 -9.41
CA ASN A 135 -12.79 16.96 -9.17
C ASN A 135 -12.21 15.91 -10.12
N ASN A 136 -12.91 15.57 -11.22
CA ASN A 136 -12.48 14.60 -12.23
C ASN A 136 -12.26 13.17 -11.70
N TYR A 137 -13.06 12.74 -10.72
CA TYR A 137 -13.15 11.33 -10.34
C TYR A 137 -14.17 10.62 -11.23
N TYR A 138 -13.89 9.37 -11.57
CA TYR A 138 -14.83 8.50 -12.27
C TYR A 138 -15.15 7.28 -11.43
N MET A 139 -16.38 6.82 -11.54
CA MET A 139 -16.83 5.57 -10.91
C MET A 139 -16.45 4.38 -11.77
N THR A 140 -16.00 3.32 -11.14
CA THR A 140 -15.74 2.01 -11.78
C THR A 140 -16.02 0.88 -10.81
N GLU A 141 -16.37 -0.29 -11.34
CA GLU A 141 -16.51 -1.51 -10.56
C GLU A 141 -15.28 -2.38 -10.80
N LEU A 142 -14.61 -2.77 -9.72
CA LEU A 142 -13.48 -3.67 -9.75
C LEU A 142 -13.96 -5.07 -9.40
N PRO A 143 -13.64 -6.08 -10.22
CA PRO A 143 -14.13 -7.43 -10.03
C PRO A 143 -13.41 -8.17 -8.91
N THR A 144 -14.01 -9.28 -8.47
CA THR A 144 -13.32 -10.28 -7.65
C THR A 144 -12.19 -10.93 -8.44
N ALA A 145 -11.00 -11.08 -7.83
CA ALA A 145 -9.87 -11.75 -8.47
C ALA A 145 -8.98 -12.50 -7.48
N SER A 146 -8.45 -13.65 -7.93
CA SER A 146 -7.37 -14.32 -7.22
C SER A 146 -6.10 -13.48 -7.29
N SER A 147 -5.50 -13.21 -6.15
CA SER A 147 -4.38 -12.29 -6.03
C SER A 147 -3.27 -12.86 -5.14
N ILE A 148 -2.05 -12.47 -5.43
CA ILE A 148 -0.94 -12.52 -4.49
C ILE A 148 -1.19 -11.37 -3.50
N TYR A 149 -1.16 -11.68 -2.21
CA TYR A 149 -1.56 -10.75 -1.16
C TYR A 149 -0.50 -10.62 -0.08
N SER A 150 -0.45 -9.46 0.50
CA SER A 150 0.25 -9.18 1.76
C SER A 150 -0.43 -8.04 2.50
N ASP A 151 -0.20 -7.96 3.79
CA ASP A 151 -0.59 -6.81 4.59
C ASP A 151 0.60 -6.25 5.37
N TRP A 152 0.48 -5.00 5.78
CA TRP A 152 1.51 -4.29 6.51
C TRP A 152 0.91 -3.26 7.46
N ASP A 153 1.28 -3.39 8.75
CA ASP A 153 0.96 -2.36 9.73
C ASP A 153 2.03 -1.28 9.73
N PHE A 154 1.61 -0.03 9.73
CA PHE A 154 2.50 1.13 9.74
C PHE A 154 2.05 2.15 10.81
N SER A 155 2.97 2.99 11.26
CA SER A 155 2.70 4.02 12.26
C SER A 155 2.97 5.43 11.78
N ASN A 156 3.62 5.55 10.62
CA ASN A 156 3.98 6.81 9.98
C ASN A 156 4.38 6.58 8.52
N SER A 157 4.60 7.65 7.76
CA SER A 157 4.95 7.58 6.35
C SER A 157 6.24 6.79 6.06
N PHE A 158 7.22 6.83 6.97
CA PHE A 158 8.46 6.06 6.81
C PHE A 158 8.19 4.55 6.89
N THR A 159 7.46 4.09 7.93
CA THR A 159 7.14 2.67 8.09
C THR A 159 6.19 2.17 7.00
N MET A 160 5.33 3.03 6.46
CA MET A 160 4.51 2.76 5.29
C MET A 160 5.37 2.52 4.05
N MET A 161 6.30 3.43 3.76
CA MET A 161 7.23 3.30 2.63
C MET A 161 8.11 2.05 2.76
N MET A 162 8.57 1.72 3.97
CA MET A 162 9.30 0.47 4.23
C MET A 162 8.47 -0.77 3.89
N GLY A 163 7.18 -0.76 4.19
CA GLY A 163 6.25 -1.83 3.83
C GLY A 163 6.15 -2.02 2.32
N ILE A 164 5.94 -0.93 1.59
CA ILE A 164 5.86 -0.91 0.13
C ILE A 164 7.14 -1.50 -0.49
N MET A 165 8.30 -0.95 -0.13
CA MET A 165 9.60 -1.40 -0.67
C MET A 165 9.85 -2.89 -0.38
N LYS A 166 9.57 -3.34 0.84
CA LYS A 166 9.78 -4.74 1.24
C LYS A 166 8.82 -5.69 0.57
N PHE A 167 7.56 -5.29 0.39
CA PHE A 167 6.59 -6.10 -0.32
C PHE A 167 7.04 -6.35 -1.76
N TYR A 168 7.35 -5.32 -2.53
CA TYR A 168 7.74 -5.47 -3.94
C TYR A 168 9.05 -6.25 -4.09
N LYS A 169 10.05 -5.98 -3.23
CA LYS A 169 11.30 -6.76 -3.22
C LYS A 169 11.05 -8.23 -2.94
N LYS A 170 10.19 -8.55 -1.97
CA LYS A 170 9.86 -9.94 -1.63
C LYS A 170 9.04 -10.61 -2.72
N LEU A 171 8.12 -9.88 -3.34
CA LEU A 171 7.35 -10.36 -4.49
C LEU A 171 8.27 -10.73 -5.65
N ASP A 172 9.20 -9.85 -6.03
CA ASP A 172 10.18 -10.12 -7.11
C ASP A 172 11.03 -11.37 -6.80
N ASN A 173 11.50 -11.51 -5.55
CA ASN A 173 12.24 -12.69 -5.13
C ASN A 173 11.40 -13.97 -5.22
N ASN A 174 10.16 -13.93 -4.75
CA ASN A 174 9.25 -15.08 -4.80
C ASN A 174 8.87 -15.45 -6.24
N LEU A 175 8.70 -14.47 -7.12
CA LEU A 175 8.43 -14.73 -8.54
C LEU A 175 9.61 -15.38 -9.27
N SER A 176 10.81 -15.34 -8.70
CA SER A 176 11.98 -16.06 -9.20
C SER A 176 12.03 -17.52 -8.72
N ASP A 177 11.23 -17.89 -7.71
CA ASP A 177 11.17 -19.24 -7.14
C ASP A 177 10.18 -20.12 -7.94
N PRO A 178 10.63 -21.24 -8.53
CA PRO A 178 9.75 -22.17 -9.24
C PRO A 178 8.63 -22.76 -8.36
N MET A 179 8.89 -23.06 -7.09
CA MET A 179 7.88 -23.59 -6.17
C MET A 179 6.77 -22.57 -5.90
N PHE A 180 7.13 -21.30 -5.74
CA PHE A 180 6.16 -20.23 -5.61
C PHE A 180 5.26 -20.14 -6.84
N ARG A 181 5.85 -20.12 -8.04
CA ARG A 181 5.08 -20.11 -9.29
C ARG A 181 4.13 -21.29 -9.42
N GLN A 182 4.58 -22.48 -9.05
CA GLN A 182 3.74 -23.68 -9.05
C GLN A 182 2.57 -23.56 -8.08
N THR A 183 2.81 -23.09 -6.86
CA THR A 183 1.78 -22.89 -5.82
C THR A 183 0.67 -21.95 -6.28
N TYR A 184 1.04 -20.87 -6.98
CA TYR A 184 0.11 -19.88 -7.50
C TYR A 184 -0.38 -20.19 -8.91
N ARG A 185 0.10 -21.30 -9.53
CA ARG A 185 -0.21 -21.70 -10.92
C ARG A 185 0.12 -20.58 -11.93
N LEU A 186 1.24 -19.89 -11.71
CA LEU A 186 1.71 -18.82 -12.59
C LEU A 186 2.52 -19.40 -13.74
N SER A 187 2.35 -18.84 -14.96
CA SER A 187 3.21 -19.18 -16.09
C SER A 187 4.66 -18.73 -15.83
N LYS A 188 5.62 -19.28 -16.59
CA LYS A 188 7.03 -18.87 -16.50
C LYS A 188 7.23 -17.40 -16.89
N GLU A 189 6.39 -16.91 -17.79
CA GLU A 189 6.42 -15.55 -18.32
C GLU A 189 5.60 -14.56 -17.48
N PHE A 190 4.90 -15.04 -16.45
CA PHE A 190 4.05 -14.16 -15.63
C PHE A 190 4.89 -13.03 -15.04
N LYS A 191 4.46 -11.81 -15.35
CA LYS A 191 4.93 -10.57 -14.74
C LYS A 191 3.73 -9.82 -14.18
N PRO A 192 3.81 -9.28 -12.97
CA PRO A 192 2.77 -8.39 -12.45
C PRO A 192 2.56 -7.21 -13.39
N LYS A 193 1.36 -7.07 -13.93
CA LYS A 193 0.99 -5.93 -14.78
C LYS A 193 0.33 -4.82 -13.96
N ILE A 194 -0.32 -5.19 -12.86
CA ILE A 194 -1.09 -4.29 -12.01
C ILE A 194 -0.82 -4.66 -10.56
N SER A 195 -0.69 -3.65 -9.73
CA SER A 195 -0.72 -3.80 -8.28
C SER A 195 -1.75 -2.88 -7.67
N ILE A 196 -2.41 -3.34 -6.61
CA ILE A 196 -3.45 -2.62 -5.91
C ILE A 196 -3.00 -2.45 -4.47
N GLU A 197 -3.02 -1.23 -3.99
CA GLU A 197 -2.72 -0.87 -2.61
C GLU A 197 -3.99 -0.32 -1.95
N ILE A 198 -4.35 -0.88 -0.82
CA ILE A 198 -5.55 -0.49 -0.07
C ILE A 198 -5.15 -0.03 1.32
N PHE A 199 -5.58 1.18 1.68
CA PHE A 199 -5.49 1.68 3.04
C PHE A 199 -6.79 1.36 3.77
N LYS A 200 -6.74 0.35 4.63
CA LYS A 200 -7.89 -0.16 5.37
C LYS A 200 -8.16 0.65 6.64
N SER A 201 -7.14 1.32 7.15
CA SER A 201 -7.16 2.21 8.29
C SER A 201 -5.97 3.15 8.25
N GLU A 202 -5.87 4.08 9.20
CA GLU A 202 -4.71 4.98 9.35
C GLU A 202 -3.40 4.27 9.68
N SER A 203 -3.45 2.97 9.96
CA SER A 203 -2.27 2.18 10.40
C SER A 203 -2.11 0.86 9.68
N LYS A 204 -2.95 0.52 8.71
CA LYS A 204 -2.88 -0.76 7.98
C LYS A 204 -3.10 -0.58 6.49
N MET A 205 -2.18 -1.13 5.70
CA MET A 205 -2.32 -1.24 4.25
C MET A 205 -2.27 -2.70 3.80
N GLU A 206 -2.93 -2.97 2.70
CA GLU A 206 -3.00 -4.27 2.04
C GLU A 206 -2.51 -4.13 0.61
N PHE A 207 -1.80 -5.15 0.14
CA PHE A 207 -1.27 -5.24 -1.22
C PHE A 207 -1.94 -6.41 -1.94
N TYR A 208 -2.42 -6.18 -3.13
CA TYR A 208 -2.98 -7.20 -4.01
C TYR A 208 -2.31 -7.13 -5.38
N VAL A 209 -1.86 -8.27 -5.88
CA VAL A 209 -1.38 -8.41 -7.25
C VAL A 209 -2.25 -9.46 -7.93
N PRO A 210 -3.28 -9.04 -8.67
CA PRO A 210 -4.15 -9.94 -9.40
C PRO A 210 -3.34 -10.74 -10.43
N TYR A 211 -3.62 -12.05 -10.57
CA TYR A 211 -3.02 -12.92 -11.58
C TYR A 211 -4.05 -13.66 -12.43
N VAL A 212 -5.34 -13.41 -12.18
CA VAL A 212 -6.48 -13.86 -12.99
C VAL A 212 -7.29 -12.62 -13.35
N ASP A 213 -7.81 -12.56 -14.56
CA ASP A 213 -8.65 -11.47 -15.08
C ASP A 213 -8.00 -10.06 -14.94
N VAL A 214 -6.69 -10.00 -15.06
CA VAL A 214 -5.88 -8.78 -14.77
C VAL A 214 -6.34 -7.59 -15.62
N ASP A 215 -6.72 -7.83 -16.87
CA ASP A 215 -7.12 -6.76 -17.81
C ASP A 215 -8.39 -6.00 -17.35
N LYS A 216 -9.25 -6.63 -16.52
CA LYS A 216 -10.43 -5.98 -15.93
C LYS A 216 -10.08 -4.90 -14.90
N PHE A 217 -8.83 -4.87 -14.41
CA PHE A 217 -8.33 -3.85 -13.49
C PHE A 217 -7.64 -2.69 -14.20
N PHE A 218 -7.47 -2.77 -15.53
CA PHE A 218 -6.89 -1.68 -16.29
C PHE A 218 -7.97 -0.64 -16.60
N VAL A 219 -8.23 0.23 -15.64
CA VAL A 219 -9.32 1.23 -15.68
C VAL A 219 -8.84 2.65 -15.97
N TYR A 220 -7.54 2.83 -16.24
CA TYR A 220 -6.91 4.11 -16.56
C TYR A 220 -7.54 4.74 -17.82
N LYS A 221 -8.06 5.98 -17.69
CA LYS A 221 -8.80 6.68 -18.75
C LYS A 221 -8.06 7.89 -19.31
N LYS A 222 -7.01 8.36 -18.62
CA LYS A 222 -6.26 9.53 -19.08
C LYS A 222 -5.49 9.16 -20.34
N GLU A 223 -5.93 9.66 -21.49
CA GLU A 223 -5.20 9.52 -22.73
C GLU A 223 -3.88 10.32 -22.65
N ASP A 224 -2.79 9.75 -23.18
CA ASP A 224 -1.57 10.51 -23.44
C ASP A 224 -1.97 11.63 -24.42
N LYS A 225 -2.11 12.86 -23.92
CA LYS A 225 -2.32 14.01 -24.82
C LYS A 225 -1.13 14.01 -25.77
N PRO A 226 -1.37 13.93 -27.11
CA PRO A 226 -0.30 14.10 -28.06
C PRO A 226 0.36 15.45 -27.75
N LYS A 227 1.69 15.43 -27.59
CA LYS A 227 2.45 16.68 -27.45
C LYS A 227 2.06 17.56 -28.63
N SER A 228 1.40 18.68 -28.35
CA SER A 228 1.22 19.74 -29.36
C SER A 228 2.61 20.09 -29.88
N GLN A 229 2.81 19.78 -31.14
CA GLN A 229 3.98 20.17 -31.93
C GLN A 229 4.13 21.68 -31.94
#